data_e857b7e35f426fcc59ad5295e3335839
#
_entry.id   e857b7e35f426fcc59ad5295e3335839
#
_cell.length_a   1.000
_cell.length_b   1.000
_cell.length_c   1.000
_cell.angle_alpha   90.00
_cell.angle_beta   90.00
_cell.angle_gamma   90.00
#
_symmetry.space_group_name_H-M   'P 1'
#
loop_
_entity.id
_entity.type
_entity.pdbx_description
1 polymer ?
#
loop_
_entity_poly.entity_id
_entity_poly.type
_entity_poly.pdbx_seq_one_letter_code
_entity_poly.pdbx_strand_id
1 'polypeptide(L)'
;RQANDWHIDGDYRRVYDYSQYLASMTLTMERIKNVDMDETLKARYMAELKCGRGFLAFLMYDMYGPIPIADLETLQKPEAEIVIPRLSEEAMREYIVTNLKEAADILPYKYEDTDYGRFTKGLANTLLLKFYMMTKQWDEAEKIGRELTKSEYGYKLVDDYHSLFSLSGEKNSEVIFSCVAEAGVMEQKWFAHVLTSDYPIPAGMAVTAWG
;
A
#
# COMPACT_ATOMS: atom_id res chain seq x y z
N ARG A 1 -10.88 1.84 31.20
CA ARG A 1 -10.51 0.63 30.42
C ARG A 1 -10.11 -0.43 31.43
N GLN A 2 -10.86 -1.52 31.52
CA GLN A 2 -10.46 -2.68 32.31
C GLN A 2 -9.33 -3.38 31.59
N ALA A 3 -8.17 -3.45 32.22
CA ALA A 3 -6.90 -3.86 31.61
C ALA A 3 -6.82 -5.36 31.21
N ASN A 4 -7.87 -6.14 31.40
CA ASN A 4 -7.82 -7.59 31.23
C ASN A 4 -8.76 -8.14 30.14
N ASP A 5 -9.43 -7.27 29.40
CA ASP A 5 -10.36 -7.69 28.34
C ASP A 5 -9.72 -7.46 26.96
N TRP A 6 -8.71 -8.24 26.65
CA TRP A 6 -8.13 -8.30 25.31
C TRP A 6 -8.93 -9.30 24.48
N HIS A 7 -9.94 -8.80 23.77
CA HIS A 7 -10.60 -9.56 22.73
C HIS A 7 -9.90 -9.30 21.37
N ILE A 8 -9.65 -10.39 20.65
CA ILE A 8 -9.13 -10.35 19.27
C ILE A 8 -10.25 -9.93 18.27
N ASP A 9 -11.41 -9.57 18.76
CA ASP A 9 -12.53 -9.10 17.95
C ASP A 9 -12.41 -7.62 17.71
N GLY A 10 -12.57 -7.21 16.50
CA GLY A 10 -12.58 -5.81 16.11
C GLY A 10 -11.68 -5.53 14.92
N ASP A 11 -11.30 -4.28 14.75
CA ASP A 11 -10.63 -3.78 13.56
C ASP A 11 -9.27 -4.45 13.28
N TYR A 12 -8.57 -4.94 14.30
CA TYR A 12 -7.31 -5.66 14.13
C TYR A 12 -7.46 -7.02 13.44
N ARG A 13 -8.58 -7.71 13.62
CA ARG A 13 -8.90 -8.93 12.89
C ARG A 13 -9.11 -8.66 11.41
N ARG A 14 -9.73 -7.55 11.06
CA ARG A 14 -9.98 -7.15 9.68
C ARG A 14 -8.71 -6.97 8.87
N VAL A 15 -7.61 -6.53 9.50
CA VAL A 15 -6.33 -6.42 8.80
C VAL A 15 -5.84 -7.78 8.34
N TYR A 16 -6.08 -8.84 9.13
CA TYR A 16 -5.76 -10.21 8.71
C TYR A 16 -6.65 -10.67 7.54
N ASP A 17 -7.89 -10.23 7.49
CA ASP A 17 -8.79 -10.51 6.38
C ASP A 17 -8.30 -9.93 5.04
N TYR A 18 -7.39 -8.95 5.07
CA TYR A 18 -6.75 -8.41 3.88
C TYR A 18 -5.83 -9.41 3.16
N SER A 19 -5.50 -10.54 3.78
CA SER A 19 -4.77 -11.63 3.11
C SER A 19 -5.48 -12.15 1.85
N GLN A 20 -6.81 -12.06 1.79
CA GLN A 20 -7.59 -12.38 0.59
C GLN A 20 -7.21 -11.51 -0.63
N TYR A 21 -6.78 -10.27 -0.41
CA TYR A 21 -6.34 -9.40 -1.50
C TYR A 21 -4.98 -9.82 -2.06
N LEU A 22 -4.08 -10.41 -1.23
CA LEU A 22 -2.83 -11.01 -1.72
C LEU A 22 -3.13 -12.19 -2.66
N ALA A 23 -4.08 -13.04 -2.27
CA ALA A 23 -4.55 -14.14 -3.10
C ALA A 23 -5.18 -13.64 -4.40
N SER A 24 -6.06 -12.66 -4.32
CA SER A 24 -6.74 -12.05 -5.48
C SER A 24 -5.73 -11.45 -6.48
N MET A 25 -4.74 -10.69 -5.98
CA MET A 25 -3.68 -10.14 -6.83
C MET A 25 -2.86 -11.24 -7.49
N THR A 26 -2.54 -12.33 -6.77
CA THR A 26 -1.81 -13.48 -7.33
C THR A 26 -2.58 -14.16 -8.47
N LEU A 27 -3.87 -14.41 -8.28
CA LEU A 27 -4.74 -14.97 -9.34
C LEU A 27 -4.91 -14.02 -10.52
N THR A 28 -5.02 -12.71 -10.26
CA THR A 28 -5.13 -11.70 -11.32
C THR A 28 -3.86 -11.63 -12.15
N MET A 29 -2.68 -11.70 -11.53
CA MET A 29 -1.40 -11.75 -12.25
C MET A 29 -1.34 -12.98 -13.19
N GLU A 30 -1.84 -14.15 -12.76
CA GLU A 30 -1.87 -15.33 -13.61
C GLU A 30 -2.83 -15.16 -14.79
N ARG A 31 -4.01 -14.58 -14.55
CA ARG A 31 -5.00 -14.35 -15.61
C ARG A 31 -4.50 -13.36 -16.66
N ILE A 32 -3.84 -12.27 -16.24
CA ILE A 32 -3.32 -11.23 -17.16
C ILE A 32 -2.30 -11.79 -18.15
N LYS A 33 -1.52 -12.80 -17.80
CA LYS A 33 -0.54 -13.42 -18.70
C LYS A 33 -1.16 -13.86 -20.04
N ASN A 34 -2.41 -14.32 -20.00
CA ASN A 34 -3.12 -14.86 -21.14
C ASN A 34 -4.05 -13.83 -21.83
N VAL A 35 -4.07 -12.60 -21.37
CA VAL A 35 -4.87 -11.52 -22.00
C VAL A 35 -4.11 -10.99 -23.21
N ASP A 36 -4.79 -10.91 -24.35
CA ASP A 36 -4.29 -10.24 -25.55
C ASP A 36 -4.41 -8.73 -25.37
N MET A 37 -3.28 -8.07 -25.14
CA MET A 37 -3.19 -6.64 -24.92
C MET A 37 -1.77 -6.14 -25.19
N ASP A 38 -1.60 -4.83 -25.25
CA ASP A 38 -0.27 -4.21 -25.36
C ASP A 38 0.67 -4.69 -24.25
N GLU A 39 1.86 -5.16 -24.64
CA GLU A 39 2.80 -5.77 -23.69
C GLU A 39 3.39 -4.76 -22.69
N THR A 40 3.53 -3.50 -23.06
CA THR A 40 3.99 -2.43 -22.15
C THR A 40 2.94 -2.18 -21.08
N LEU A 41 1.67 -2.11 -21.49
CA LEU A 41 0.54 -1.95 -20.60
C LEU A 41 0.38 -3.17 -19.68
N LYS A 42 0.56 -4.37 -20.22
CA LYS A 42 0.56 -5.63 -19.45
C LYS A 42 1.64 -5.63 -18.37
N ALA A 43 2.88 -5.27 -18.76
CA ALA A 43 3.99 -5.15 -17.81
C ALA A 43 3.70 -4.15 -16.69
N ARG A 44 3.11 -2.99 -17.03
CA ARG A 44 2.68 -1.97 -16.05
C ARG A 44 1.66 -2.54 -15.06
N TYR A 45 0.60 -3.18 -15.54
CA TYR A 45 -0.41 -3.78 -14.66
C TYR A 45 0.16 -4.88 -13.77
N MET A 46 1.07 -5.71 -14.30
CA MET A 46 1.79 -6.70 -13.50
C MET A 46 2.63 -6.04 -12.41
N ALA A 47 3.31 -4.94 -12.72
CA ALA A 47 4.10 -4.20 -11.77
C ALA A 47 3.23 -3.52 -10.69
N GLU A 48 2.08 -2.97 -11.05
CA GLU A 48 1.12 -2.43 -10.09
C GLU A 48 0.59 -3.51 -9.13
N LEU A 49 0.27 -4.69 -9.62
CA LEU A 49 -0.14 -5.82 -8.79
C LEU A 49 0.97 -6.28 -7.84
N LYS A 50 2.22 -6.32 -8.31
CA LYS A 50 3.39 -6.62 -7.47
C LYS A 50 3.59 -5.53 -6.40
N CYS A 51 3.47 -4.25 -6.77
CA CYS A 51 3.54 -3.15 -5.80
C CYS A 51 2.47 -3.29 -4.73
N GLY A 52 1.23 -3.55 -5.10
CA GLY A 52 0.12 -3.78 -4.16
C GLY A 52 0.36 -4.98 -3.24
N ARG A 53 0.88 -6.09 -3.78
CA ARG A 53 1.26 -7.27 -2.97
C ARG A 53 2.36 -6.95 -1.97
N GLY A 54 3.42 -6.29 -2.43
CA GLY A 54 4.52 -5.87 -1.56
C GLY A 54 4.07 -4.90 -0.47
N PHE A 55 3.24 -3.92 -0.83
CA PHE A 55 2.67 -2.96 0.09
C PHE A 55 1.81 -3.64 1.18
N LEU A 56 0.85 -4.44 0.76
CA LEU A 56 -0.05 -5.11 1.69
C LEU A 56 0.70 -6.13 2.58
N ALA A 57 1.61 -6.89 2.00
CA ALA A 57 2.46 -7.82 2.75
C ALA A 57 3.33 -7.10 3.79
N PHE A 58 3.86 -5.93 3.45
CA PHE A 58 4.61 -5.09 4.39
C PHE A 58 3.73 -4.61 5.55
N LEU A 59 2.54 -4.07 5.27
CA LEU A 59 1.61 -3.65 6.33
C LEU A 59 1.25 -4.80 7.27
N MET A 60 0.97 -5.97 6.72
CA MET A 60 0.63 -7.15 7.52
C MET A 60 1.85 -7.67 8.31
N TYR A 61 3.03 -7.62 7.72
CA TYR A 61 4.27 -7.98 8.41
C TYR A 61 4.59 -7.04 9.57
N ASP A 62 4.38 -5.74 9.41
CA ASP A 62 4.58 -4.76 10.48
C ASP A 62 3.66 -5.03 11.70
N MET A 63 2.44 -5.49 11.44
CA MET A 63 1.46 -5.76 12.51
C MET A 63 1.56 -7.16 13.12
N TYR A 64 1.89 -8.18 12.32
CA TYR A 64 1.76 -9.59 12.71
C TYR A 64 3.04 -10.40 12.58
N GLY A 65 4.12 -9.82 12.08
CA GLY A 65 5.28 -10.58 11.63
C GLY A 65 4.98 -11.40 10.38
N PRO A 66 5.72 -12.49 10.14
CA PRO A 66 5.46 -13.36 8.99
C PRO A 66 4.03 -13.91 9.00
N ILE A 67 3.38 -13.90 7.85
CA ILE A 67 2.01 -14.36 7.64
C ILE A 67 1.97 -15.58 6.71
N PRO A 68 0.88 -16.36 6.69
CA PRO A 68 0.63 -17.34 5.64
C PRO A 68 0.41 -16.63 4.30
N ILE A 69 1.08 -17.11 3.26
CA ILE A 69 0.85 -16.65 1.88
C ILE A 69 0.60 -17.87 1.02
N ALA A 70 -0.58 -17.94 0.43
CA ALA A 70 -0.93 -19.00 -0.51
C ALA A 70 -0.18 -18.78 -1.82
N ASP A 71 0.47 -19.83 -2.33
CA ASP A 71 1.01 -19.86 -3.67
C ASP A 71 -0.09 -20.08 -4.72
N LEU A 72 0.29 -19.97 -6.00
CA LEU A 72 -0.67 -20.12 -7.10
C LEU A 72 -1.27 -21.52 -7.14
N GLU A 73 -0.48 -22.57 -6.88
CA GLU A 73 -0.94 -23.95 -6.91
C GLU A 73 -2.04 -24.19 -5.86
N THR A 74 -1.83 -23.70 -4.66
CA THR A 74 -2.82 -23.75 -3.57
C THR A 74 -4.09 -22.98 -3.93
N LEU A 75 -3.96 -21.77 -4.51
CA LEU A 75 -5.10 -20.95 -4.90
C LEU A 75 -5.92 -21.52 -6.05
N GLN A 76 -5.35 -22.39 -6.87
CA GLN A 76 -6.05 -23.10 -7.95
C GLN A 76 -6.83 -24.32 -7.47
N LYS A 77 -6.72 -24.69 -6.20
CA LYS A 77 -7.39 -25.86 -5.59
C LYS A 77 -8.32 -25.42 -4.46
N PRO A 78 -9.35 -24.61 -4.73
CA PRO A 78 -10.19 -24.03 -3.68
C PRO A 78 -10.96 -25.05 -2.85
N GLU A 79 -11.19 -26.23 -3.37
CA GLU A 79 -11.90 -27.34 -2.69
C GLU A 79 -10.98 -28.12 -1.72
N ALA A 80 -9.67 -27.86 -1.75
CA ALA A 80 -8.74 -28.56 -0.88
C ALA A 80 -8.59 -27.80 0.44
N GLU A 81 -8.84 -28.50 1.55
CA GLU A 81 -8.57 -27.99 2.89
C GLU A 81 -7.06 -28.00 3.17
N ILE A 82 -6.34 -26.98 2.66
CA ILE A 82 -4.91 -26.85 2.81
C ILE A 82 -4.60 -25.88 3.98
N VAL A 83 -3.91 -26.38 4.99
CA VAL A 83 -3.37 -25.54 6.06
C VAL A 83 -2.08 -24.90 5.57
N ILE A 84 -2.09 -23.58 5.41
CA ILE A 84 -0.93 -22.80 4.97
C ILE A 84 -0.19 -22.29 6.22
N PRO A 85 1.04 -22.75 6.49
CA PRO A 85 1.81 -22.25 7.62
C PRO A 85 2.27 -20.80 7.37
N ARG A 86 2.62 -20.10 8.44
CA ARG A 86 3.32 -18.81 8.32
C ARG A 86 4.65 -19.01 7.59
N LEU A 87 5.02 -18.06 6.78
CA LEU A 87 6.36 -18.04 6.18
C LEU A 87 7.44 -17.93 7.28
N SER A 88 8.66 -18.34 6.95
CA SER A 88 9.79 -17.95 7.76
C SER A 88 10.04 -16.45 7.69
N GLU A 89 10.76 -15.90 8.65
CA GLU A 89 11.15 -14.48 8.66
C GLU A 89 11.88 -14.09 7.37
N GLU A 90 12.81 -14.92 6.92
CA GLU A 90 13.57 -14.71 5.70
C GLU A 90 12.68 -14.77 4.45
N ALA A 91 11.86 -15.79 4.32
CA ALA A 91 10.95 -15.94 3.18
C ALA A 91 9.93 -14.78 3.08
N MET A 92 9.44 -14.29 4.23
CA MET A 92 8.53 -13.14 4.24
C MET A 92 9.23 -11.86 3.81
N ARG A 93 10.46 -11.62 4.28
CA ARG A 93 11.29 -10.49 3.85
C ARG A 93 11.58 -10.53 2.37
N GLU A 94 11.99 -11.69 1.86
CA GLU A 94 12.24 -11.90 0.44
C GLU A 94 10.97 -11.64 -0.39
N TYR A 95 9.83 -12.13 0.05
CA TYR A 95 8.55 -11.90 -0.62
C TYR A 95 8.23 -10.40 -0.77
N ILE A 96 8.38 -9.62 0.31
CA ILE A 96 8.13 -8.17 0.29
C ILE A 96 9.11 -7.47 -0.64
N VAL A 97 10.40 -7.73 -0.46
CA VAL A 97 11.47 -7.06 -1.20
C VAL A 97 11.40 -7.36 -2.70
N THR A 98 11.19 -8.62 -3.07
CA THR A 98 11.10 -9.03 -4.48
C THR A 98 9.93 -8.37 -5.17
N ASN A 99 8.73 -8.39 -4.57
CA ASN A 99 7.56 -7.74 -5.15
C ASN A 99 7.77 -6.25 -5.36
N LEU A 100 8.34 -5.54 -4.39
CA LEU A 100 8.56 -4.10 -4.48
C LEU A 100 9.70 -3.74 -5.46
N LYS A 101 10.80 -4.50 -5.51
CA LYS A 101 11.89 -4.28 -6.47
C LYS A 101 11.42 -4.46 -7.91
N GLU A 102 10.79 -5.59 -8.18
CA GLU A 102 10.28 -5.89 -9.53
C GLU A 102 9.22 -4.87 -9.98
N ALA A 103 8.42 -4.34 -9.04
CA ALA A 103 7.52 -3.24 -9.33
C ALA A 103 8.28 -1.96 -9.66
N ALA A 104 9.27 -1.58 -8.84
CA ALA A 104 10.06 -0.36 -9.04
C ALA A 104 10.83 -0.36 -10.37
N ASP A 105 11.23 -1.53 -10.88
CA ASP A 105 11.94 -1.63 -12.17
C ASP A 105 11.06 -1.21 -13.36
N ILE A 106 9.75 -1.43 -13.28
CA ILE A 106 8.81 -1.24 -14.39
C ILE A 106 7.94 0.01 -14.22
N LEU A 107 7.53 0.33 -12.98
CA LEU A 107 6.62 1.45 -12.73
C LEU A 107 7.22 2.79 -13.16
N PRO A 108 6.41 3.69 -13.72
CA PRO A 108 6.86 5.03 -14.09
C PRO A 108 7.16 5.89 -12.85
N TYR A 109 7.96 6.93 -13.04
CA TYR A 109 8.20 7.93 -12.01
C TYR A 109 6.96 8.73 -11.65
N LYS A 110 6.14 9.05 -12.66
CA LYS A 110 4.92 9.86 -12.56
C LYS A 110 3.86 9.34 -13.51
N TYR A 111 2.62 9.66 -13.20
CA TYR A 111 1.47 9.53 -14.11
C TYR A 111 0.92 10.90 -14.47
N GLU A 112 0.25 10.98 -15.62
CA GLU A 112 -0.58 12.10 -15.99
C GLU A 112 -1.82 12.19 -15.06
N ASP A 113 -2.49 13.33 -15.04
CA ASP A 113 -3.63 13.60 -14.13
C ASP A 113 -4.75 12.56 -14.20
N THR A 114 -4.99 11.97 -15.37
CA THR A 114 -6.00 10.92 -15.56
C THR A 114 -5.69 9.61 -14.82
N ASP A 115 -4.41 9.34 -14.56
CA ASP A 115 -3.92 8.17 -13.85
C ASP A 115 -3.38 8.53 -12.44
N TYR A 116 -3.66 9.74 -11.95
CA TYR A 116 -3.23 10.17 -10.62
C TYR A 116 -3.75 9.25 -9.52
N GLY A 117 -2.90 8.90 -8.58
CA GLY A 117 -3.22 7.95 -7.50
C GLY A 117 -2.84 6.49 -7.80
N ARG A 118 -2.36 6.17 -9.01
CA ARG A 118 -1.81 4.84 -9.32
C ARG A 118 -0.43 4.66 -8.69
N PHE A 119 0.01 3.41 -8.58
CA PHE A 119 1.31 3.08 -7.99
C PHE A 119 2.46 3.51 -8.89
N THR A 120 3.41 4.23 -8.32
CA THR A 120 4.60 4.75 -8.99
C THR A 120 5.86 4.05 -8.52
N LYS A 121 6.96 4.20 -9.27
CA LYS A 121 8.31 3.82 -8.84
C LYS A 121 8.67 4.46 -7.49
N GLY A 122 8.25 5.70 -7.28
CA GLY A 122 8.48 6.42 -6.03
C GLY A 122 7.82 5.76 -4.82
N LEU A 123 6.57 5.32 -4.96
CA LEU A 123 5.89 4.57 -3.91
C LEU A 123 6.62 3.26 -3.60
N ALA A 124 6.93 2.45 -4.64
CA ALA A 124 7.60 1.16 -4.44
C ALA A 124 8.95 1.31 -3.72
N ASN A 125 9.75 2.30 -4.14
CA ASN A 125 11.03 2.59 -3.49
C ASN A 125 10.88 3.17 -2.07
N THR A 126 9.85 3.98 -1.81
CA THR A 126 9.59 4.47 -0.46
C THR A 126 9.19 3.33 0.50
N LEU A 127 8.42 2.37 0.03
CA LEU A 127 8.08 1.18 0.81
C LEU A 127 9.33 0.32 1.07
N LEU A 128 10.19 0.12 0.07
CA LEU A 128 11.48 -0.55 0.24
C LEU A 128 12.36 0.17 1.27
N LEU A 129 12.49 1.49 1.18
CA LEU A 129 13.25 2.28 2.14
C LEU A 129 12.75 2.07 3.57
N LYS A 130 11.43 2.20 3.79
CA LYS A 130 10.82 1.97 5.10
C LYS A 130 11.06 0.56 5.61
N PHE A 131 10.92 -0.45 4.74
CA PHE A 131 11.13 -1.84 5.07
C PHE A 131 12.60 -2.12 5.46
N TYR A 132 13.57 -1.62 4.68
CA TYR A 132 14.98 -1.76 4.98
C TYR A 132 15.39 -1.06 6.28
N MET A 133 14.86 0.13 6.55
CA MET A 133 15.06 0.82 7.83
C MET A 133 14.51 0.01 9.01
N MET A 134 13.28 -0.51 8.88
CA MET A 134 12.64 -1.34 9.91
C MET A 134 13.44 -2.62 10.19
N THR A 135 13.97 -3.25 9.14
CA THR A 135 14.74 -4.49 9.24
C THR A 135 16.25 -4.27 9.44
N LYS A 136 16.66 -3.01 9.66
CA LYS A 136 18.05 -2.59 9.94
C LYS A 136 19.04 -2.92 8.80
N GLN A 137 18.57 -2.96 7.57
CA GLN A 137 19.40 -3.13 6.37
C GLN A 137 19.88 -1.76 5.86
N TRP A 138 20.79 -1.13 6.61
CA TRP A 138 21.15 0.28 6.43
C TRP A 138 21.78 0.60 5.08
N ASP A 139 22.60 -0.29 4.54
CA ASP A 139 23.25 -0.10 3.23
C ASP A 139 22.21 -0.09 2.09
N GLU A 140 21.21 -0.97 2.16
CA GLU A 140 20.13 -1.00 1.19
C GLU A 140 19.20 0.21 1.36
N ALA A 141 18.92 0.60 2.60
CA ALA A 141 18.15 1.81 2.88
C ALA A 141 18.84 3.06 2.33
N GLU A 142 20.16 3.20 2.49
CA GLU A 142 20.91 4.33 1.93
C GLU A 142 20.84 4.36 0.41
N LYS A 143 21.03 3.22 -0.27
CA LYS A 143 20.93 3.12 -1.74
C LYS A 143 19.59 3.61 -2.25
N ILE A 144 18.49 3.12 -1.65
CA ILE A 144 17.14 3.52 -2.05
C ILE A 144 16.86 4.99 -1.68
N GLY A 145 17.32 5.45 -0.53
CA GLY A 145 17.21 6.86 -0.15
C GLY A 145 17.87 7.78 -1.17
N ARG A 146 19.09 7.46 -1.60
CA ARG A 146 19.81 8.21 -2.67
C ARG A 146 19.07 8.12 -4.01
N GLU A 147 18.48 6.97 -4.33
CA GLU A 147 17.67 6.81 -5.54
C GLU A 147 16.49 7.78 -5.53
N LEU A 148 15.74 7.86 -4.44
CA LEU A 148 14.56 8.72 -4.30
C LEU A 148 14.85 10.22 -4.36
N THR A 149 16.12 10.64 -4.13
CA THR A 149 16.53 12.05 -4.23
C THR A 149 16.94 12.48 -5.64
N LYS A 150 16.90 11.58 -6.62
CA LYS A 150 17.20 11.92 -8.01
C LYS A 150 16.13 12.83 -8.61
N SER A 151 16.56 13.70 -9.51
CA SER A 151 15.70 14.70 -10.17
C SER A 151 14.51 14.11 -10.92
N GLU A 152 14.63 12.88 -11.43
CA GLU A 152 13.61 12.17 -12.19
C GLU A 152 12.33 11.93 -11.39
N TYR A 153 12.44 11.78 -10.08
CA TYR A 153 11.27 11.66 -9.20
C TYR A 153 10.54 13.00 -9.02
N GLY A 154 11.27 14.10 -9.07
CA GLY A 154 10.74 15.45 -8.90
C GLY A 154 10.25 15.75 -7.50
N TYR A 155 10.67 14.96 -6.50
CA TYR A 155 10.35 15.22 -5.10
C TYR A 155 11.18 16.37 -4.54
N LYS A 156 10.53 17.28 -3.87
CA LYS A 156 11.17 18.39 -3.15
C LYS A 156 10.21 18.92 -2.08
N LEU A 157 10.77 19.51 -1.04
CA LEU A 157 9.99 20.23 -0.04
C LEU A 157 9.32 21.45 -0.70
N VAL A 158 8.11 21.78 -0.28
CA VAL A 158 7.44 23.01 -0.68
C VAL A 158 8.00 24.20 0.09
N ASP A 159 8.00 25.37 -0.52
CA ASP A 159 8.54 26.59 0.10
C ASP A 159 7.64 27.12 1.22
N ASP A 160 6.32 26.94 1.10
CA ASP A 160 5.35 27.35 2.09
C ASP A 160 4.68 26.14 2.75
N TYR A 161 5.03 25.90 4.01
CA TYR A 161 4.48 24.81 4.83
C TYR A 161 2.94 24.87 4.97
N HIS A 162 2.34 26.06 5.02
CA HIS A 162 0.88 26.19 5.11
C HIS A 162 0.17 25.69 3.86
N SER A 163 0.81 25.77 2.70
CA SER A 163 0.23 25.29 1.45
C SER A 163 -0.08 23.80 1.46
N LEU A 164 0.64 22.99 2.23
CA LEU A 164 0.40 21.54 2.38
C LEU A 164 -1.01 21.21 2.90
N PHE A 165 -1.62 22.10 3.63
CA PHE A 165 -2.92 21.91 4.29
C PHE A 165 -4.07 22.62 3.56
N SER A 166 -3.83 23.07 2.34
CA SER A 166 -4.83 23.72 1.49
C SER A 166 -5.28 22.82 0.34
N LEU A 167 -6.47 23.04 -0.19
CA LEU A 167 -6.95 22.31 -1.38
C LEU A 167 -6.04 22.49 -2.60
N SER A 168 -5.40 23.66 -2.74
CA SER A 168 -4.43 23.91 -3.81
C SER A 168 -3.11 23.16 -3.63
N GLY A 169 -2.84 22.67 -2.42
CA GLY A 169 -1.64 21.91 -2.08
C GLY A 169 -1.78 20.39 -2.20
N GLU A 170 -2.92 19.85 -2.59
CA GLU A 170 -3.15 18.40 -2.61
C GLU A 170 -2.23 17.62 -3.56
N LYS A 171 -1.79 18.23 -4.66
CA LYS A 171 -0.89 17.64 -5.67
C LYS A 171 0.46 18.35 -5.69
N ASN A 172 1.14 18.43 -4.55
CA ASN A 172 2.43 19.11 -4.46
C ASN A 172 3.62 18.14 -4.61
N SER A 173 4.83 18.70 -4.63
CA SER A 173 6.08 17.94 -4.85
C SER A 173 6.53 17.10 -3.67
N GLU A 174 5.93 17.20 -2.48
CA GLU A 174 6.21 16.33 -1.34
C GLU A 174 5.39 15.03 -1.38
N VAL A 175 4.27 15.02 -2.14
CA VAL A 175 3.37 13.87 -2.21
C VAL A 175 4.01 12.75 -3.05
N ILE A 176 4.31 11.64 -2.41
CA ILE A 176 4.82 10.42 -3.05
C ILE A 176 3.66 9.53 -3.52
N PHE A 177 2.62 9.42 -2.70
CA PHE A 177 1.43 8.64 -2.98
C PHE A 177 0.20 9.26 -2.32
N SER A 178 -0.90 9.25 -3.02
CA SER A 178 -2.18 9.75 -2.52
C SER A 178 -3.27 8.71 -2.70
N CYS A 179 -4.01 8.44 -1.63
CA CYS A 179 -5.28 7.73 -1.70
C CYS A 179 -6.34 8.74 -2.15
N VAL A 180 -6.66 8.73 -3.43
CA VAL A 180 -7.62 9.68 -4.00
C VAL A 180 -9.01 9.38 -3.45
N ALA A 181 -9.66 10.42 -2.91
CA ALA A 181 -11.05 10.36 -2.50
C ALA A 181 -11.88 11.31 -3.38
N GLU A 182 -13.07 10.88 -3.75
CA GLU A 182 -14.00 11.64 -4.57
C GLU A 182 -15.40 11.56 -3.98
N ALA A 183 -16.04 12.71 -3.82
CA ALA A 183 -17.37 12.80 -3.23
C ALA A 183 -18.39 11.95 -4.04
N GLY A 184 -19.14 11.11 -3.34
CA GLY A 184 -20.13 10.23 -3.93
C GLY A 184 -19.60 8.98 -4.65
N VAL A 185 -18.26 8.84 -4.77
CA VAL A 185 -17.62 7.65 -5.38
C VAL A 185 -16.79 6.89 -4.36
N MET A 186 -15.80 7.53 -3.77
CA MET A 186 -14.97 6.98 -2.72
C MET A 186 -14.72 8.04 -1.67
N GLU A 187 -15.52 8.04 -0.62
CA GLU A 187 -15.43 9.01 0.45
C GLU A 187 -14.36 8.60 1.46
N GLN A 188 -13.53 9.55 1.86
CA GLN A 188 -12.63 9.35 2.97
C GLN A 188 -13.37 9.65 4.30
N LYS A 189 -13.06 8.85 5.32
CA LYS A 189 -13.62 9.02 6.66
C LYS A 189 -12.61 9.58 7.68
N TRP A 190 -11.53 10.18 7.19
CA TRP A 190 -10.45 10.67 8.04
C TRP A 190 -10.93 11.64 9.11
N PHE A 191 -11.82 12.55 8.74
CA PHE A 191 -12.37 13.54 9.68
C PHE A 191 -13.11 12.90 10.86
N ALA A 192 -13.75 11.74 10.67
CA ALA A 192 -14.42 11.03 11.75
C ALA A 192 -13.45 10.57 12.87
N HIS A 193 -12.16 10.46 12.56
CA HIS A 193 -11.14 10.02 13.52
C HIS A 193 -10.34 11.16 14.17
N VAL A 194 -10.32 12.34 13.56
CA VAL A 194 -9.47 13.45 14.00
C VAL A 194 -10.25 14.64 14.55
N LEU A 195 -11.53 14.78 14.20
CA LEU A 195 -12.36 15.84 14.74
C LEU A 195 -12.91 15.48 16.12
N THR A 196 -12.91 16.43 17.02
CA THR A 196 -13.55 16.29 18.33
C THR A 196 -15.07 16.31 18.18
N SER A 197 -15.80 15.68 19.11
CA SER A 197 -17.27 15.58 19.08
C SER A 197 -17.99 16.94 19.11
N ASP A 198 -17.33 17.99 19.56
CA ASP A 198 -17.82 19.36 19.65
C ASP A 198 -17.43 20.24 18.45
N TYR A 199 -16.70 19.67 17.47
CA TYR A 199 -16.37 20.43 16.26
C TYR A 199 -17.62 20.72 15.43
N PRO A 200 -17.88 21.99 15.05
CA PRO A 200 -19.04 22.33 14.24
C PRO A 200 -18.91 21.74 12.84
N ILE A 201 -19.70 20.69 12.57
CA ILE A 201 -19.70 20.01 11.29
C ILE A 201 -20.55 20.80 10.30
N PRO A 202 -20.05 21.14 9.11
CA PRO A 202 -20.87 21.76 8.07
C PRO A 202 -22.11 20.92 7.73
N ALA A 203 -23.24 21.58 7.49
CA ALA A 203 -24.49 20.90 7.11
C ALA A 203 -24.27 19.99 5.89
N GLY A 204 -24.61 18.73 6.03
CA GLY A 204 -24.44 17.71 4.97
C GLY A 204 -23.22 16.79 5.15
N MET A 205 -22.34 17.04 6.11
CA MET A 205 -21.31 16.08 6.50
C MET A 205 -21.81 15.19 7.65
N ALA A 206 -21.81 13.88 7.44
CA ALA A 206 -22.03 12.92 8.51
C ALA A 206 -20.69 12.56 9.15
N VAL A 207 -20.46 13.00 10.39
CA VAL A 207 -19.38 12.47 11.22
C VAL A 207 -19.99 11.44 12.15
N THR A 208 -19.65 10.18 11.95
CA THR A 208 -19.91 9.15 12.95
C THR A 208 -18.92 9.34 14.08
N ALA A 209 -19.32 10.07 15.10
CA ALA A 209 -18.54 10.12 16.34
C ALA A 209 -18.49 8.69 16.92
N TRP A 210 -17.31 8.16 17.08
CA TRP A 210 -17.10 7.01 17.94
C TRP A 210 -17.12 7.51 19.39
N GLY A 211 -18.26 7.32 20.03
CA GLY A 211 -18.39 7.51 21.48
C GLY A 211 -17.80 6.34 22.26
#